data_b6d1deef1394cda4020c4d8c21cc9b50
#
_entry.id   b6d1deef1394cda4020c4d8c21cc9b50
#
_cell.length_a   1.000
_cell.length_b   1.000
_cell.length_c   1.000
_cell.angle_alpha   90.00
_cell.angle_beta   90.00
_cell.angle_gamma   90.00
#
_symmetry.space_group_name_H-M   'P 1'
#
loop_
_entity.id
_entity.type
_entity.pdbx_description
1 polymer ?
#
loop_
_entity_poly.entity_id
_entity_poly.type
_entity_poly.pdbx_seq_one_letter_code
_entity_poly.pdbx_strand_id
1 'polypeptide(L)'
;MKEFIENHITWEKLAPHERGEFLLSVEHASVIRETQKLNIDIALNFIIPHDDLKVVTAAFCREFQGLADVSYRFRYDDPVLSEEELIRMYLPYMMDSMSDLGSLRHTTDTGSILINSDQVIVYALGEQTVRSLNEIAAPAMAGMFQHDFGIRKMFVFRNKDEEYEEKIHEMQKQTESELKRMQEEAERAARAAKAAEIASGGFASGASGGGNGK
;
A
#
# COMPACT_ATOMS: atom_id res chain seq x y z
N MET A 1 -21.01 -4.57 -16.48
CA MET A 1 -19.79 -3.81 -16.09
C MET A 1 -19.11 -4.42 -14.89
N LYS A 2 -19.79 -4.67 -13.75
CA LYS A 2 -19.21 -5.38 -12.58
C LYS A 2 -18.53 -6.68 -12.99
N GLU A 3 -19.26 -7.61 -13.58
CA GLU A 3 -18.74 -8.90 -14.05
C GLU A 3 -17.56 -8.75 -15.03
N PHE A 4 -17.59 -7.71 -15.87
CA PHE A 4 -16.47 -7.42 -16.78
C PHE A 4 -15.20 -7.07 -16.01
N ILE A 5 -15.29 -6.25 -14.96
CA ILE A 5 -14.15 -5.89 -14.12
C ILE A 5 -13.66 -7.12 -13.36
N GLU A 6 -14.57 -7.87 -12.74
CA GLU A 6 -14.27 -9.08 -11.96
C GLU A 6 -13.52 -10.15 -12.78
N ASN A 7 -13.85 -10.30 -14.06
CA ASN A 7 -13.20 -11.26 -14.96
C ASN A 7 -11.76 -10.87 -15.34
N HIS A 8 -11.32 -9.65 -15.03
CA HIS A 8 -9.97 -9.17 -15.35
C HIS A 8 -9.12 -8.90 -14.10
N ILE A 9 -9.63 -9.22 -12.91
CA ILE A 9 -8.88 -9.13 -11.64
C ILE A 9 -8.22 -10.49 -11.36
N THR A 10 -6.96 -10.45 -10.95
CA THR A 10 -6.21 -11.65 -10.53
C THR A 10 -6.48 -11.92 -9.06
N TRP A 11 -7.57 -12.61 -8.75
CA TRP A 11 -8.05 -12.85 -7.39
C TRP A 11 -7.03 -13.53 -6.48
N GLU A 12 -6.18 -14.43 -7.02
CA GLU A 12 -5.15 -15.13 -6.25
C GLU A 12 -4.04 -14.21 -5.72
N LYS A 13 -3.91 -13.01 -6.28
CA LYS A 13 -2.93 -12.01 -5.82
C LYS A 13 -3.46 -11.10 -4.71
N LEU A 14 -4.77 -11.13 -4.48
CA LEU A 14 -5.37 -10.33 -3.42
C LEU A 14 -5.04 -10.93 -2.06
N ALA A 15 -4.69 -10.09 -1.11
CA ALA A 15 -4.53 -10.54 0.27
C ALA A 15 -5.86 -11.11 0.77
N PRO A 16 -5.84 -12.25 1.52
CA PRO A 16 -7.05 -12.82 2.07
C PRO A 16 -7.74 -11.81 2.97
N HIS A 17 -9.01 -11.57 2.71
CA HIS A 17 -9.83 -10.68 3.51
C HIS A 17 -10.24 -11.41 4.80
N GLU A 18 -9.92 -10.84 5.97
CA GLU A 18 -10.22 -11.44 7.27
C GLU A 18 -11.74 -11.63 7.53
N ARG A 19 -12.60 -10.93 6.79
CA ARG A 19 -14.05 -10.87 7.00
C ARG A 19 -14.91 -11.52 5.93
N GLY A 20 -14.38 -12.29 5.00
CA GLY A 20 -15.19 -13.06 4.05
C GLY A 20 -15.05 -12.69 2.57
N GLU A 21 -16.14 -12.45 1.87
CA GLU A 21 -16.16 -12.29 0.43
C GLU A 21 -15.62 -10.94 -0.03
N PHE A 22 -14.91 -10.94 -1.17
CA PHE A 22 -14.54 -9.72 -1.88
C PHE A 22 -15.80 -9.07 -2.48
N LEU A 23 -16.04 -7.81 -2.10
CA LEU A 23 -17.19 -7.06 -2.58
C LEU A 23 -16.74 -5.97 -3.56
N LEU A 24 -17.31 -6.00 -4.76
CA LEU A 24 -17.16 -5.00 -5.79
C LEU A 24 -18.54 -4.53 -6.26
N SER A 25 -18.78 -3.24 -6.23
CA SER A 25 -20.02 -2.64 -6.74
C SER A 25 -19.71 -1.45 -7.64
N VAL A 26 -20.27 -1.43 -8.83
CA VAL A 26 -20.24 -0.27 -9.73
C VAL A 26 -21.40 0.64 -9.37
N GLU A 27 -21.13 1.80 -8.80
CA GLU A 27 -22.15 2.76 -8.35
C GLU A 27 -22.60 3.67 -9.47
N HIS A 28 -21.66 4.14 -10.29
CA HIS A 28 -21.92 5.01 -11.41
C HIS A 28 -20.95 4.76 -12.56
N ALA A 29 -21.40 4.98 -13.78
CA ALA A 29 -20.57 4.97 -14.97
C ALA A 29 -21.06 6.00 -15.97
N SER A 30 -20.15 6.79 -16.52
CA SER A 30 -20.45 7.84 -17.51
C SER A 30 -19.35 7.96 -18.55
N VAL A 31 -19.73 8.30 -19.77
CA VAL A 31 -18.79 8.52 -20.88
C VAL A 31 -18.71 10.00 -21.20
N ILE A 32 -17.51 10.57 -21.17
CA ILE A 32 -17.24 11.91 -21.65
C ILE A 32 -16.92 11.81 -23.14
N ARG A 33 -17.86 12.26 -23.97
CA ARG A 33 -17.76 12.09 -25.44
C ARG A 33 -16.61 12.87 -26.06
N GLU A 34 -16.33 14.07 -25.56
CA GLU A 34 -15.27 14.96 -26.05
C GLU A 34 -13.89 14.33 -25.93
N THR A 35 -13.64 13.59 -24.86
CA THR A 35 -12.35 12.93 -24.58
C THR A 35 -12.39 11.43 -24.81
N GLN A 36 -13.54 10.88 -25.18
CA GLN A 36 -13.74 9.42 -25.31
C GLN A 36 -13.33 8.64 -24.05
N LYS A 37 -13.59 9.23 -22.88
CA LYS A 37 -13.17 8.69 -21.60
C LYS A 37 -14.35 8.12 -20.82
N LEU A 38 -14.20 6.91 -20.31
CA LEU A 38 -15.17 6.28 -19.41
C LEU A 38 -14.78 6.58 -17.97
N ASN A 39 -15.69 7.18 -17.19
CA ASN A 39 -15.53 7.33 -15.75
C ASN A 39 -16.38 6.27 -15.05
N ILE A 40 -15.79 5.57 -14.08
CA ILE A 40 -16.45 4.51 -13.31
C ILE A 40 -16.24 4.77 -11.83
N ASP A 41 -17.34 4.90 -11.08
CA ASP A 41 -17.34 4.96 -9.63
C ASP A 41 -17.58 3.56 -9.08
N ILE A 42 -16.61 3.07 -8.27
CA ILE A 42 -16.58 1.69 -7.76
C ILE A 42 -16.46 1.70 -6.24
N ALA A 43 -17.37 1.01 -5.56
CA ALA A 43 -17.22 0.71 -4.14
C ALA A 43 -16.60 -0.67 -3.95
N LEU A 44 -15.61 -0.75 -3.06
CA LEU A 44 -14.77 -1.93 -2.82
C LEU A 44 -14.56 -2.14 -1.31
N ASN A 45 -14.38 -3.38 -0.89
CA ASN A 45 -13.83 -3.73 0.42
C ASN A 45 -12.41 -4.32 0.33
N PHE A 46 -11.78 -4.24 -0.83
CA PHE A 46 -10.42 -4.70 -1.12
C PHE A 46 -9.75 -3.73 -2.09
N ILE A 47 -8.45 -3.90 -2.31
CA ILE A 47 -7.70 -3.03 -3.20
C ILE A 47 -7.36 -3.78 -4.48
N ILE A 48 -7.74 -3.21 -5.63
CA ILE A 48 -7.38 -3.74 -6.93
C ILE A 48 -5.91 -3.38 -7.21
N PRO A 49 -5.03 -4.36 -7.46
CA PRO A 49 -3.65 -4.09 -7.85
C PRO A 49 -3.58 -3.21 -9.10
N HIS A 50 -2.59 -2.31 -9.13
CA HIS A 50 -2.38 -1.40 -10.25
C HIS A 50 -2.27 -2.11 -11.62
N ASP A 51 -1.56 -3.24 -11.68
CA ASP A 51 -1.41 -3.99 -12.93
C ASP A 51 -2.74 -4.57 -13.42
N ASP A 52 -3.60 -4.99 -12.51
CA ASP A 52 -4.93 -5.48 -12.86
C ASP A 52 -5.82 -4.33 -13.39
N LEU A 53 -5.69 -3.11 -12.83
CA LEU A 53 -6.39 -1.92 -13.37
C LEU A 53 -5.94 -1.59 -14.80
N LYS A 54 -4.65 -1.74 -15.12
CA LYS A 54 -4.15 -1.60 -16.50
C LYS A 54 -4.79 -2.63 -17.44
N VAL A 55 -4.90 -3.88 -16.99
CA VAL A 55 -5.53 -4.96 -17.76
C VAL A 55 -7.01 -4.66 -18.00
N VAL A 56 -7.74 -4.23 -16.96
CA VAL A 56 -9.15 -3.84 -17.05
C VAL A 56 -9.32 -2.67 -18.01
N THR A 57 -8.50 -1.63 -17.91
CA THR A 57 -8.52 -0.47 -18.81
C THR A 57 -8.31 -0.87 -20.27
N ALA A 58 -7.25 -1.67 -20.53
CA ALA A 58 -6.97 -2.16 -21.88
C ALA A 58 -8.11 -3.02 -22.43
N ALA A 59 -8.74 -3.84 -21.60
CA ALA A 59 -9.89 -4.65 -21.99
C ALA A 59 -11.10 -3.79 -22.34
N PHE A 60 -11.40 -2.74 -21.55
CA PHE A 60 -12.48 -1.78 -21.88
C PHE A 60 -12.22 -1.08 -23.21
N CYS A 61 -11.03 -0.54 -23.43
CA CYS A 61 -10.68 0.16 -24.66
C CYS A 61 -10.73 -0.76 -25.89
N ARG A 62 -10.44 -2.05 -25.73
CA ARG A 62 -10.55 -3.04 -26.80
C ARG A 62 -11.98 -3.45 -27.13
N GLU A 63 -12.81 -3.64 -26.09
CA GLU A 63 -14.19 -4.12 -26.26
C GLU A 63 -15.13 -3.00 -26.72
N PHE A 64 -14.94 -1.79 -26.23
CA PHE A 64 -15.80 -0.64 -26.53
C PHE A 64 -15.10 0.29 -27.53
N GLN A 65 -15.40 0.10 -28.81
CA GLN A 65 -14.84 0.93 -29.89
C GLN A 65 -15.14 2.43 -29.67
N GLY A 66 -14.08 3.23 -29.80
CA GLY A 66 -14.17 4.67 -29.59
C GLY A 66 -13.92 5.12 -28.16
N LEU A 67 -13.55 4.20 -27.25
CA LEU A 67 -13.09 4.53 -25.91
C LEU A 67 -11.55 4.69 -25.93
N ALA A 68 -11.06 5.85 -25.49
CA ALA A 68 -9.63 6.15 -25.46
C ALA A 68 -8.99 5.83 -24.10
N ASP A 69 -9.77 5.95 -23.01
CA ASP A 69 -9.25 5.79 -21.65
C ASP A 69 -10.38 5.47 -20.65
N VAL A 70 -10.01 4.94 -19.46
CA VAL A 70 -10.91 4.70 -18.34
C VAL A 70 -10.34 5.37 -17.09
N SER A 71 -11.17 6.11 -16.39
CA SER A 71 -10.89 6.66 -15.07
C SER A 71 -11.72 5.96 -14.01
N TYR A 72 -11.09 5.66 -12.91
CA TYR A 72 -11.72 5.03 -11.76
C TYR A 72 -11.77 6.01 -10.59
N ARG A 73 -12.91 6.01 -9.90
CA ARG A 73 -13.06 6.64 -8.59
C ARG A 73 -13.43 5.53 -7.62
N PHE A 74 -12.57 5.32 -6.61
CA PHE A 74 -12.74 4.25 -5.64
C PHE A 74 -13.30 4.78 -4.33
N ARG A 75 -14.28 4.06 -3.78
CA ARG A 75 -14.73 4.22 -2.41
C ARG A 75 -14.45 2.92 -1.66
N TYR A 76 -13.70 3.01 -0.57
CA TYR A 76 -13.31 1.87 0.25
C TYR A 76 -14.10 1.87 1.54
N ASP A 77 -14.88 0.80 1.77
CA ASP A 77 -15.69 0.67 2.97
C ASP A 77 -14.90 0.06 4.14
N ASP A 78 -13.87 -0.79 3.86
CA ASP A 78 -13.00 -1.40 4.87
C ASP A 78 -11.66 -1.84 4.22
N PRO A 79 -10.70 -0.94 3.98
CA PRO A 79 -9.42 -1.31 3.37
C PRO A 79 -8.58 -2.12 4.35
N VAL A 80 -8.09 -3.27 3.89
CA VAL A 80 -7.25 -4.19 4.69
C VAL A 80 -5.79 -3.73 4.77
N LEU A 81 -5.36 -2.85 3.86
CA LEU A 81 -3.98 -2.38 3.79
C LEU A 81 -3.75 -1.13 4.64
N SER A 82 -2.54 -1.02 5.18
CA SER A 82 -2.08 0.21 5.84
C SER A 82 -2.02 1.37 4.85
N GLU A 83 -2.09 2.61 5.36
CA GLU A 83 -1.90 3.82 4.53
C GLU A 83 -0.59 3.79 3.74
N GLU A 84 0.48 3.26 4.33
CA GLU A 84 1.79 3.16 3.69
C GLU A 84 1.77 2.20 2.50
N GLU A 85 1.18 1.03 2.67
CA GLU A 85 1.04 0.03 1.59
C GLU A 85 0.17 0.56 0.45
N LEU A 86 -0.93 1.25 0.79
CA LEU A 86 -1.78 1.93 -0.18
C LEU A 86 -1.02 2.96 -1.00
N ILE A 87 -0.28 3.84 -0.33
CA ILE A 87 0.50 4.88 -1.01
C ILE A 87 1.54 4.24 -1.94
N ARG A 88 2.30 3.25 -1.47
CA ARG A 88 3.33 2.56 -2.27
C ARG A 88 2.74 1.87 -3.49
N MET A 89 1.58 1.26 -3.36
CA MET A 89 0.92 0.54 -4.45
C MET A 89 0.36 1.49 -5.51
N TYR A 90 -0.30 2.57 -5.09
CA TYR A 90 -1.05 3.45 -6.00
C TYR A 90 -0.26 4.66 -6.51
N LEU A 91 0.83 5.05 -5.86
CA LEU A 91 1.64 6.18 -6.30
C LEU A 91 2.11 6.05 -7.77
N PRO A 92 2.67 4.92 -8.23
CA PRO A 92 3.03 4.74 -9.63
C PRO A 92 1.85 4.90 -10.57
N TYR A 93 0.69 4.31 -10.23
CA TYR A 93 -0.53 4.43 -11.02
C TYR A 93 -1.01 5.88 -11.13
N MET A 94 -1.03 6.61 -10.02
CA MET A 94 -1.45 8.01 -10.03
C MET A 94 -0.51 8.88 -10.86
N MET A 95 0.81 8.66 -10.75
CA MET A 95 1.80 9.34 -11.60
C MET A 95 1.56 9.07 -13.09
N ASP A 96 1.31 7.81 -13.46
CA ASP A 96 1.04 7.42 -14.84
C ASP A 96 -0.29 7.98 -15.38
N SER A 97 -1.29 8.16 -14.52
CA SER A 97 -2.60 8.68 -14.89
C SER A 97 -2.62 10.19 -15.13
N MET A 98 -1.60 10.92 -14.66
CA MET A 98 -1.50 12.37 -14.85
C MET A 98 -0.93 12.73 -16.23
N SER A 99 -1.81 12.97 -17.21
CA SER A 99 -1.41 13.34 -18.58
C SER A 99 -0.53 14.61 -18.64
N ASP A 100 -0.76 15.55 -17.72
CA ASP A 100 -0.07 16.84 -17.67
C ASP A 100 1.41 16.74 -17.28
N LEU A 101 1.83 15.62 -16.71
CA LEU A 101 3.22 15.37 -16.34
C LEU A 101 4.11 15.03 -17.55
N GLY A 102 3.54 14.51 -18.63
CA GLY A 102 4.32 14.16 -19.83
C GLY A 102 5.54 13.29 -19.49
N SER A 103 6.73 13.77 -19.87
CA SER A 103 8.00 13.08 -19.59
C SER A 103 8.46 13.19 -18.13
N LEU A 104 7.94 14.13 -17.33
CA LEU A 104 8.35 14.35 -15.95
C LEU A 104 8.09 13.10 -15.06
N ARG A 105 7.04 12.32 -15.36
CA ARG A 105 6.74 11.08 -14.65
C ARG A 105 7.89 10.06 -14.66
N HIS A 106 8.72 10.05 -15.71
CA HIS A 106 9.85 9.13 -15.85
C HIS A 106 11.10 9.57 -15.08
N THR A 107 11.10 10.78 -14.53
CA THR A 107 12.20 11.32 -13.72
C THR A 107 12.02 11.06 -12.23
N THR A 108 10.87 10.52 -11.84
CA THR A 108 10.55 10.22 -10.44
C THR A 108 10.95 8.80 -10.08
N ASP A 109 11.48 8.63 -8.89
CA ASP A 109 11.77 7.32 -8.29
C ASP A 109 10.64 6.95 -7.32
N THR A 110 9.61 6.30 -7.86
CA THR A 110 8.45 5.85 -7.06
C THR A 110 8.77 4.63 -6.18
N GLY A 111 9.93 4.01 -6.36
CA GLY A 111 10.42 2.93 -5.49
C GLY A 111 11.07 3.44 -4.21
N SER A 112 11.61 4.67 -4.24
CA SER A 112 12.29 5.31 -3.10
C SER A 112 11.46 6.46 -2.56
N ILE A 113 10.49 6.14 -1.69
CA ILE A 113 9.62 7.13 -1.04
C ILE A 113 9.77 7.08 0.47
N LEU A 114 9.74 8.24 1.12
CA LEU A 114 9.65 8.35 2.57
C LEU A 114 8.25 8.77 2.98
N ILE A 115 7.64 8.00 3.87
CA ILE A 115 6.28 8.26 4.36
C ILE A 115 6.37 8.57 5.85
N ASN A 116 5.96 9.79 6.20
CA ASN A 116 5.85 10.27 7.58
C ASN A 116 4.38 10.38 7.99
N SER A 117 4.11 10.84 9.20
CA SER A 117 2.75 11.04 9.72
C SER A 117 1.89 11.97 8.85
N ASP A 118 2.49 13.02 8.31
CA ASP A 118 1.81 14.13 7.63
C ASP A 118 2.23 14.35 6.19
N GLN A 119 3.30 13.69 5.72
CA GLN A 119 3.82 13.90 4.37
C GLN A 119 4.38 12.65 3.74
N VAL A 120 4.34 12.64 2.40
CA VAL A 120 4.96 11.66 1.52
C VAL A 120 6.02 12.38 0.69
N ILE A 121 7.28 11.97 0.83
CA ILE A 121 8.39 12.52 0.08
C ILE A 121 8.72 11.57 -1.07
N VAL A 122 8.65 12.09 -2.30
CA VAL A 122 8.98 11.36 -3.53
C VAL A 122 10.25 12.00 -4.11
N TYR A 123 11.20 11.17 -4.52
CA TYR A 123 12.44 11.66 -5.08
C TYR A 123 12.40 11.72 -6.61
N ALA A 124 12.96 12.79 -7.18
CA ALA A 124 13.04 13.01 -8.61
C ALA A 124 14.42 13.59 -8.99
N LEU A 125 14.79 13.46 -10.26
CA LEU A 125 16.07 13.94 -10.77
C LEU A 125 15.94 15.37 -11.31
N GLY A 126 16.76 16.28 -10.79
CA GLY A 126 16.92 17.66 -11.28
C GLY A 126 15.99 18.67 -10.59
N GLU A 127 16.57 19.79 -10.15
CA GLU A 127 15.86 20.83 -9.38
C GLU A 127 14.66 21.43 -10.13
N GLN A 128 14.78 21.66 -11.44
CA GLN A 128 13.70 22.23 -12.26
C GLN A 128 12.53 21.24 -12.37
N THR A 129 12.83 19.95 -12.51
CA THR A 129 11.85 18.88 -12.50
C THR A 129 11.10 18.83 -11.16
N VAL A 130 11.85 18.86 -10.06
CA VAL A 130 11.29 18.87 -8.69
C VAL A 130 10.35 20.05 -8.49
N ARG A 131 10.72 21.25 -8.96
CA ARG A 131 9.86 22.44 -8.89
C ARG A 131 8.54 22.20 -9.64
N SER A 132 8.62 21.75 -10.89
CA SER A 132 7.42 21.49 -11.71
C SER A 132 6.53 20.41 -11.10
N LEU A 133 7.12 19.36 -10.55
CA LEU A 133 6.37 18.29 -9.88
C LEU A 133 5.68 18.78 -8.59
N ASN A 134 6.33 19.65 -7.81
CA ASN A 134 5.70 20.25 -6.63
C ASN A 134 4.56 21.21 -6.99
N GLU A 135 4.65 21.89 -8.13
CA GLU A 135 3.60 22.81 -8.59
C GLU A 135 2.39 22.07 -9.17
N ILE A 136 2.60 20.97 -9.89
CA ILE A 136 1.54 20.27 -10.65
C ILE A 136 1.12 18.96 -9.96
N ALA A 137 2.08 18.06 -9.70
CA ALA A 137 1.79 16.71 -9.24
C ALA A 137 1.42 16.63 -7.76
N ALA A 138 2.15 17.36 -6.90
CA ALA A 138 1.97 17.26 -5.46
C ALA A 138 0.55 17.60 -5.00
N PRO A 139 -0.08 18.73 -5.39
CA PRO A 139 -1.45 19.04 -5.00
C PRO A 139 -2.47 18.08 -5.63
N ALA A 140 -2.24 17.64 -6.87
CA ALA A 140 -3.12 16.70 -7.55
C ALA A 140 -3.11 15.33 -6.84
N MET A 141 -1.93 14.83 -6.47
CA MET A 141 -1.79 13.58 -5.71
C MET A 141 -2.45 13.66 -4.35
N ALA A 142 -2.21 14.74 -3.60
CA ALA A 142 -2.86 14.93 -2.30
C ALA A 142 -4.39 14.89 -2.42
N GLY A 143 -4.94 15.54 -3.47
CA GLY A 143 -6.37 15.50 -3.76
C GLY A 143 -6.88 14.12 -4.13
N MET A 144 -6.16 13.38 -4.97
CA MET A 144 -6.54 12.02 -5.39
C MET A 144 -6.51 11.04 -4.20
N PHE A 145 -5.42 11.04 -3.41
CA PHE A 145 -5.32 10.17 -2.24
C PHE A 145 -6.36 10.50 -1.17
N GLN A 146 -6.66 11.78 -0.96
CA GLN A 146 -7.74 12.17 -0.05
C GLN A 146 -9.11 11.72 -0.56
N HIS A 147 -9.36 11.87 -1.87
CA HIS A 147 -10.63 11.50 -2.47
C HIS A 147 -10.83 9.98 -2.51
N ASP A 148 -9.82 9.24 -2.99
CA ASP A 148 -9.96 7.81 -3.29
C ASP A 148 -9.77 6.93 -2.05
N PHE A 149 -8.94 7.37 -1.08
CA PHE A 149 -8.55 6.57 0.08
C PHE A 149 -8.78 7.27 1.43
N GLY A 150 -9.23 8.52 1.45
CA GLY A 150 -9.37 9.30 2.68
C GLY A 150 -8.04 9.70 3.32
N ILE A 151 -6.90 9.46 2.66
CA ILE A 151 -5.55 9.73 3.17
C ILE A 151 -5.23 11.22 3.03
N ARG A 152 -4.99 11.89 4.17
CA ARG A 152 -4.70 13.32 4.25
C ARG A 152 -3.22 13.55 4.52
N LYS A 153 -2.38 13.37 3.49
CA LYS A 153 -0.94 13.64 3.56
C LYS A 153 -0.54 14.65 2.48
N MET A 154 0.45 15.47 2.79
CA MET A 154 1.09 16.33 1.80
C MET A 154 2.07 15.49 0.97
N PHE A 155 2.07 15.69 -0.34
CA PHE A 155 3.08 15.14 -1.23
C PHE A 155 4.14 16.19 -1.51
N VAL A 156 5.41 15.81 -1.42
CA VAL A 156 6.56 16.69 -1.63
C VAL A 156 7.58 15.98 -2.50
N PHE A 157 7.97 16.59 -3.59
CA PHE A 157 9.07 16.09 -4.43
C PHE A 157 10.38 16.74 -4.01
N ARG A 158 11.44 15.94 -3.91
CA ARG A 158 12.79 16.39 -3.58
C ARG A 158 13.80 15.88 -4.60
N ASN A 159 14.89 16.63 -4.77
CA ASN A 159 15.98 16.19 -5.64
C ASN A 159 16.70 15.00 -5.02
N LYS A 160 16.99 13.99 -5.86
CA LYS A 160 17.80 12.83 -5.49
C LYS A 160 19.27 13.19 -5.63
N ASP A 161 19.93 13.49 -4.53
CA ASP A 161 21.38 13.77 -4.44
C ASP A 161 22.11 12.63 -3.70
N GLU A 162 23.46 12.67 -3.71
CA GLU A 162 24.29 11.66 -3.05
C GLU A 162 24.03 11.56 -1.54
N GLU A 163 23.75 12.71 -0.90
CA GLU A 163 23.44 12.79 0.54
C GLU A 163 22.15 12.00 0.91
N TYR A 164 21.27 11.82 -0.06
CA TYR A 164 20.07 11.02 0.11
C TYR A 164 20.35 9.52 0.22
N GLU A 165 21.24 8.98 -0.62
CA GLU A 165 21.58 7.55 -0.59
C GLU A 165 22.26 7.17 0.74
N GLU A 166 23.10 8.05 1.28
CA GLU A 166 23.71 7.86 2.60
C GLU A 166 22.65 7.87 3.71
N LYS A 167 21.71 8.83 3.69
CA LYS A 167 20.62 8.91 4.69
C LYS A 167 19.68 7.71 4.65
N ILE A 168 19.32 7.22 3.46
CA ILE A 168 18.51 5.99 3.33
C ILE A 168 19.27 4.80 3.89
N HIS A 169 20.55 4.66 3.58
CA HIS A 169 21.36 3.58 4.10
C HIS A 169 21.50 3.62 5.64
N GLU A 170 21.68 4.81 6.20
CA GLU A 170 21.69 5.00 7.66
C GLU A 170 20.34 4.65 8.31
N MET A 171 19.23 5.09 7.73
CA MET A 171 17.88 4.77 8.24
C MET A 171 17.58 3.27 8.16
N GLN A 172 17.95 2.61 7.07
CA GLN A 172 17.77 1.17 6.93
C GLN A 172 18.60 0.42 8.00
N LYS A 173 19.84 0.83 8.22
CA LYS A 173 20.72 0.24 9.24
C LYS A 173 20.19 0.45 10.66
N GLN A 174 19.61 1.61 10.95
CA GLN A 174 18.96 1.88 12.23
C GLN A 174 17.73 0.98 12.42
N THR A 175 16.86 0.88 11.41
CA THR A 175 15.67 0.04 11.45
C THR A 175 16.02 -1.44 11.64
N GLU A 176 17.02 -1.93 10.92
CA GLU A 176 17.52 -3.31 11.10
C GLU A 176 18.07 -3.55 12.50
N SER A 177 18.80 -2.57 13.04
CA SER A 177 19.38 -2.68 14.40
C SER A 177 18.30 -2.68 15.48
N GLU A 178 17.24 -1.88 15.32
CA GLU A 178 16.08 -1.86 16.22
C GLU A 178 15.29 -3.16 16.16
N LEU A 179 15.04 -3.67 14.95
CA LEU A 179 14.35 -4.94 14.74
C LEU A 179 15.10 -6.10 15.39
N LYS A 180 16.43 -6.13 15.21
CA LYS A 180 17.30 -7.14 15.83
C LYS A 180 17.28 -7.04 17.36
N ARG A 181 17.28 -5.82 17.91
CA ARG A 181 17.18 -5.60 19.35
C ARG A 181 15.84 -6.07 19.91
N MET A 182 14.74 -5.77 19.21
CA MET A 182 13.42 -6.27 19.59
C MET A 182 13.31 -7.79 19.53
N GLN A 183 13.92 -8.43 18.53
CA GLN A 183 13.97 -9.89 18.43
C GLN A 183 14.78 -10.50 19.58
N GLU A 184 15.94 -9.93 19.91
CA GLU A 184 16.78 -10.39 21.03
C GLU A 184 16.06 -10.21 22.38
N GLU A 185 15.33 -9.11 22.57
CA GLU A 185 14.51 -8.88 23.78
C GLU A 185 13.35 -9.88 23.86
N ALA A 186 12.67 -10.15 22.76
CA ALA A 186 11.60 -11.15 22.70
C ALA A 186 12.13 -12.57 23.00
N GLU A 187 13.29 -12.94 22.45
CA GLU A 187 13.91 -14.22 22.75
C GLU A 187 14.34 -14.34 24.23
N ARG A 188 14.88 -13.27 24.81
CA ARG A 188 15.23 -13.25 26.25
C ARG A 188 14.00 -13.41 27.13
N ALA A 189 12.90 -12.70 26.77
CA ALA A 189 11.63 -12.82 27.48
C ALA A 189 11.07 -14.26 27.40
N ALA A 190 11.10 -14.85 26.19
CA ALA A 190 10.65 -16.23 25.99
C ALA A 190 11.48 -17.26 26.77
N ARG A 191 12.84 -17.09 26.82
CA ARG A 191 13.72 -17.94 27.62
C ARG A 191 13.47 -17.78 29.13
N ALA A 192 13.24 -16.56 29.60
CA ALA A 192 12.92 -16.28 31.00
C ALA A 192 11.57 -16.90 31.40
N ALA A 193 10.54 -16.78 30.55
CA ALA A 193 9.25 -17.39 30.78
C ALA A 193 9.34 -18.92 30.87
N LYS A 194 10.09 -19.54 29.95
CA LYS A 194 10.32 -21.01 29.97
C LYS A 194 11.11 -21.49 31.18
N ALA A 195 12.09 -20.71 31.65
CA ALA A 195 12.83 -21.01 32.87
C ALA A 195 11.94 -20.91 34.12
N ALA A 196 11.05 -19.92 34.17
CA ALA A 196 10.09 -19.75 35.26
C ALA A 196 9.06 -20.91 35.30
N GLU A 197 8.63 -21.39 34.15
CA GLU A 197 7.73 -22.54 34.04
C GLU A 197 8.39 -23.85 34.53
N ILE A 198 9.65 -24.07 34.18
CA ILE A 198 10.44 -25.21 34.67
C ILE A 198 10.65 -25.14 36.19
N ALA A 199 10.93 -23.95 36.73
CA ALA A 199 11.12 -23.76 38.17
C ALA A 199 9.83 -23.93 38.98
N SER A 200 8.69 -23.60 38.43
CA SER A 200 7.37 -23.80 39.08
C SER A 200 6.82 -25.22 38.94
N GLY A 201 7.24 -25.96 37.92
CA GLY A 201 6.79 -27.38 37.72
C GLY A 201 7.55 -28.42 38.54
N GLY A 202 8.63 -28.04 39.22
CA GLY A 202 9.49 -28.98 39.97
C GLY A 202 9.03 -29.33 41.41
N PHE A 203 7.94 -28.79 41.91
CA PHE A 203 7.49 -28.97 43.30
C PHE A 203 6.28 -29.89 43.53
N ALA A 204 5.80 -30.56 42.50
CA ALA A 204 4.61 -31.42 42.60
C ALA A 204 4.88 -32.91 42.31
N SER A 205 6.00 -33.45 42.82
CA SER A 205 6.19 -34.93 42.78
C SER A 205 7.09 -35.40 43.94
N GLY A 206 6.51 -35.48 45.13
CA GLY A 206 7.26 -36.00 46.26
C GLY A 206 6.47 -36.03 47.57
N ALA A 207 5.30 -36.68 47.60
CA ALA A 207 4.75 -37.15 48.86
C ALA A 207 3.57 -38.10 48.62
N SER A 208 3.85 -39.41 48.42
CA SER A 208 2.98 -40.48 48.87
C SER A 208 3.82 -41.76 48.95
N GLY A 209 4.55 -41.87 50.01
CA GLY A 209 5.19 -43.09 50.47
C GLY A 209 4.37 -43.69 51.59
N GLY A 210 4.05 -44.97 51.50
CA GLY A 210 4.19 -45.88 52.57
C GLY A 210 3.10 -45.97 53.61
N GLY A 211 2.56 -47.12 53.75
CA GLY A 211 1.81 -47.58 54.89
C GLY A 211 1.14 -48.91 54.61
N ASN A 212 1.79 -49.89 54.65
CA ASN A 212 2.01 -51.03 55.56
C ASN A 212 0.72 -51.56 56.21
N GLY A 213 0.44 -52.86 56.01
CA GLY A 213 0.36 -53.72 57.13
C GLY A 213 -0.88 -54.65 57.27
N LYS A 214 -0.56 -55.90 57.17
CA LYS A 214 -1.26 -57.08 57.62
C LYS A 214 -2.40 -57.64 56.76
#